data_5b32be206c7a628518d95b76fa39c31e
#
_entry.id   5b32be206c7a628518d95b76fa39c31e
#
_cell.length_a   1.000
_cell.length_b   1.000
_cell.length_c   1.000
_cell.angle_alpha   90.00
_cell.angle_beta   90.00
_cell.angle_gamma   90.00
#
_symmetry.space_group_name_H-M   'P 1'
#
loop_
_entity.id
_entity.type
_entity.pdbx_description
1 polymer ?
#
loop_
_entity_poly.entity_id
_entity_poly.type
_entity_poly.pdbx_seq_one_letter_code
_entity_poly.pdbx_strand_id
1 'polypeptide(L)'
;MFPLVDEEGNIIGAATRGECHDGSKKLHPVVHLHLFNSKGELYLQKRPEWKDIQPGKWDTAVGGHVDLGENVEMALKREVEEEIGITDYEPERIGQYVFESAREKELVFVHKAVYDGEIKPSEELDGGKFWTADEIHEAMGKDILTPNFESECKRLNLI
;
A
#
# COMPACT_ATOMS: atom_id res chain seq x y z
N MET A 1 -16.16 6.43 -7.03
CA MET A 1 -16.73 5.09 -6.85
C MET A 1 -15.66 4.02 -6.95
N PHE A 2 -15.79 3.00 -6.12
CA PHE A 2 -14.90 1.85 -6.14
C PHE A 2 -15.65 0.64 -6.72
N PRO A 3 -14.97 -0.22 -7.50
CA PRO A 3 -15.58 -1.49 -7.87
C PRO A 3 -15.69 -2.38 -6.64
N LEU A 4 -16.75 -3.16 -6.56
CA LEU A 4 -16.88 -4.23 -5.59
C LEU A 4 -16.46 -5.52 -6.28
N VAL A 5 -15.73 -6.36 -5.57
CA VAL A 5 -15.14 -7.57 -6.14
C VAL A 5 -15.45 -8.79 -5.27
N ASP A 6 -15.35 -9.99 -5.88
CA ASP A 6 -15.29 -11.23 -5.12
C ASP A 6 -13.83 -11.50 -4.69
N GLU A 7 -13.60 -12.59 -3.99
CA GLU A 7 -12.26 -12.90 -3.47
C GLU A 7 -11.26 -13.27 -4.58
N GLU A 8 -11.74 -13.50 -5.79
CA GLU A 8 -10.91 -13.79 -6.96
C GLU A 8 -10.59 -12.53 -7.77
N GLY A 9 -11.18 -11.39 -7.37
CA GLY A 9 -10.95 -10.10 -8.04
C GLY A 9 -11.93 -9.79 -9.14
N ASN A 10 -12.97 -10.60 -9.35
CA ASN A 10 -13.99 -10.32 -10.36
C ASN A 10 -14.93 -9.22 -9.90
N ILE A 11 -15.23 -8.27 -10.77
CA ILE A 11 -16.11 -7.14 -10.45
C ILE A 11 -17.55 -7.64 -10.34
N ILE A 12 -18.18 -7.38 -9.19
CA ILE A 12 -19.56 -7.79 -8.90
C ILE A 12 -20.49 -6.61 -8.58
N GLY A 13 -19.97 -5.40 -8.56
CA GLY A 13 -20.77 -4.21 -8.27
C GLY A 13 -19.91 -2.97 -8.15
N ALA A 14 -20.49 -1.93 -7.56
CA ALA A 14 -19.81 -0.67 -7.29
C ALA A 14 -20.38 -0.01 -6.04
N ALA A 15 -19.57 0.78 -5.35
CA ALA A 15 -19.99 1.52 -4.17
C ALA A 15 -19.15 2.78 -4.01
N THR A 16 -19.65 3.72 -3.21
CA THR A 16 -18.90 4.94 -2.87
C THR A 16 -17.83 4.62 -1.82
N ARG A 17 -16.87 5.54 -1.66
CA ARG A 17 -15.87 5.44 -0.59
C ARG A 17 -16.54 5.32 0.78
N GLY A 18 -17.57 6.13 1.03
CA GLY A 18 -18.31 6.09 2.28
C GLY A 18 -18.95 4.73 2.56
N GLU A 19 -19.58 4.15 1.54
CA GLU A 19 -20.19 2.82 1.66
C GLU A 19 -19.16 1.72 1.93
N CYS A 20 -17.96 1.84 1.36
CA CYS A 20 -16.88 0.88 1.60
C CYS A 20 -16.28 0.99 3.00
N HIS A 21 -16.46 2.11 3.68
CA HIS A 21 -15.86 2.40 4.98
C HIS A 21 -16.88 2.59 6.10
N ASP A 22 -18.14 2.22 5.88
CA ASP A 22 -19.24 2.43 6.84
C ASP A 22 -19.48 1.24 7.79
N GLY A 23 -18.63 0.23 7.73
CA GLY A 23 -18.79 -0.98 8.55
C GLY A 23 -19.58 -2.09 7.87
N SER A 24 -20.16 -1.85 6.68
CA SER A 24 -20.84 -2.90 5.90
C SER A 24 -19.87 -3.91 5.32
N LYS A 25 -18.57 -3.59 5.31
CA LYS A 25 -17.47 -4.47 4.87
C LYS A 25 -17.63 -4.97 3.44
N LYS A 26 -17.99 -4.08 2.53
CA LYS A 26 -18.05 -4.39 1.11
C LYS A 26 -16.62 -4.60 0.59
N LEU A 27 -16.38 -5.75 -0.03
CA LEU A 27 -15.04 -6.09 -0.53
C LEU A 27 -14.69 -5.23 -1.74
N HIS A 28 -13.62 -4.45 -1.62
CA HIS A 28 -13.15 -3.57 -2.68
C HIS A 28 -11.63 -3.70 -2.85
N PRO A 29 -11.10 -3.51 -4.08
CA PRO A 29 -9.68 -3.75 -4.33
C PRO A 29 -8.80 -2.56 -3.97
N VAL A 30 -7.62 -2.87 -3.44
CA VAL A 30 -6.56 -1.89 -3.19
C VAL A 30 -5.25 -2.43 -3.75
N VAL A 31 -4.30 -1.54 -4.01
CA VAL A 31 -2.97 -1.89 -4.51
C VAL A 31 -1.90 -1.43 -3.52
N HIS A 32 -0.89 -2.26 -3.33
CA HIS A 32 0.30 -1.92 -2.53
C HIS A 32 1.54 -2.14 -3.38
N LEU A 33 2.54 -1.27 -3.22
CA LEU A 33 3.86 -1.43 -3.81
C LEU A 33 4.93 -1.39 -2.73
N HIS A 34 5.78 -2.42 -2.72
CA HIS A 34 7.02 -2.43 -1.95
C HIS A 34 8.17 -2.11 -2.89
N LEU A 35 8.84 -0.99 -2.64
CA LEU A 35 9.88 -0.47 -3.52
C LEU A 35 11.26 -0.71 -2.90
N PHE A 36 12.05 -1.55 -3.55
CA PHE A 36 13.42 -1.84 -3.16
C PHE A 36 14.40 -1.06 -4.04
N ASN A 37 15.59 -0.79 -3.53
CA ASN A 37 16.70 -0.37 -4.37
C ASN A 37 17.61 -1.57 -4.69
N SER A 38 18.64 -1.35 -5.50
CA SER A 38 19.57 -2.43 -5.89
C SER A 38 20.40 -2.97 -4.74
N LYS A 39 20.44 -2.25 -3.61
CA LYS A 39 21.11 -2.70 -2.38
C LYS A 39 20.20 -3.59 -1.52
N GLY A 40 18.96 -3.82 -1.94
CA GLY A 40 18.00 -4.59 -1.17
C GLY A 40 17.33 -3.83 -0.03
N GLU A 41 17.52 -2.53 0.03
CA GLU A 41 16.84 -1.69 1.02
C GLU A 41 15.41 -1.39 0.56
N LEU A 42 14.49 -1.28 1.52
CA LEU A 42 13.07 -1.06 1.26
C LEU A 42 12.67 0.37 1.59
N TYR A 43 12.01 1.03 0.63
CA TYR A 43 11.51 2.38 0.83
C TYR A 43 10.23 2.36 1.67
N LEU A 44 10.19 3.17 2.72
CA LEU A 44 8.99 3.38 3.53
C LEU A 44 8.64 4.86 3.52
N GLN A 45 7.35 5.16 3.43
CA GLN A 45 6.85 6.52 3.58
C GLN A 45 6.56 6.82 5.05
N LYS A 46 6.74 8.06 5.46
CA LYS A 46 6.39 8.50 6.80
C LYS A 46 5.02 9.17 6.77
N ARG A 47 4.10 8.69 7.62
CA ARG A 47 2.78 9.30 7.77
C ARG A 47 2.93 10.62 8.52
N PRO A 48 2.22 11.70 8.08
CA PRO A 48 2.26 12.97 8.80
C PRO A 48 1.77 12.85 10.24
N GLU A 49 2.31 13.67 11.11
CA GLU A 49 1.91 13.72 12.52
C GLU A 49 0.46 14.15 12.74
N TRP A 50 -0.12 14.85 11.75
CA TRP A 50 -1.51 15.33 11.83
C TRP A 50 -2.55 14.29 11.42
N LYS A 51 -2.14 13.11 10.95
CA LYS A 51 -3.09 12.04 10.58
C LYS A 51 -3.79 11.50 11.82
N ASP A 52 -5.09 11.20 11.70
CA ASP A 52 -5.88 10.61 12.77
C ASP A 52 -5.49 9.18 13.06
N ILE A 53 -5.11 8.43 12.01
CA ILE A 53 -4.76 7.02 12.11
C ILE A 53 -3.25 6.86 11.96
N GLN A 54 -2.62 6.23 12.96
CA GLN A 54 -1.18 5.90 12.94
C GLN A 54 -0.29 7.11 12.60
N PRO A 55 -0.43 8.26 13.30
CA PRO A 55 0.36 9.46 12.98
C PRO A 55 1.86 9.23 13.20
N GLY A 56 2.67 9.78 12.29
CA GLY A 56 4.13 9.75 12.39
C GLY A 56 4.78 8.39 12.21
N LYS A 57 4.03 7.34 11.93
CA LYS A 57 4.59 6.00 11.72
C LYS A 57 5.02 5.79 10.28
N TRP A 58 5.90 4.81 10.09
CA TRP A 58 6.40 4.45 8.77
C TRP A 58 5.55 3.34 8.16
N ASP A 59 5.26 3.46 6.87
CA ASP A 59 4.30 2.61 6.17
C ASP A 59 4.83 2.18 4.81
N THR A 60 4.11 1.27 4.17
CA THR A 60 4.35 0.79 2.79
C THR A 60 4.58 1.98 1.85
N ALA A 61 5.52 1.82 0.92
CA ALA A 61 5.89 2.87 -0.03
C ALA A 61 4.69 3.50 -0.75
N VAL A 62 3.79 2.66 -1.27
CA VAL A 62 2.57 3.11 -1.94
C VAL A 62 1.40 2.21 -1.56
N GLY A 63 0.27 2.82 -1.26
CA GLY A 63 -0.99 2.11 -1.04
C GLY A 63 -2.16 2.99 -1.48
N GLY A 64 -3.11 2.41 -2.19
CA GLY A 64 -4.28 3.15 -2.66
C GLY A 64 -5.37 2.28 -3.21
N HIS A 65 -6.50 2.88 -3.49
CA HIS A 65 -7.71 2.20 -3.98
C HIS A 65 -7.71 2.10 -5.49
N VAL A 66 -8.35 1.05 -6.01
CA VAL A 66 -8.67 0.94 -7.43
C VAL A 66 -9.98 1.68 -7.64
N ASP A 67 -10.00 2.64 -8.58
CA ASP A 67 -11.22 3.36 -8.92
C ASP A 67 -12.07 2.58 -9.92
N LEU A 68 -13.37 2.83 -9.93
CA LEU A 68 -14.26 2.21 -10.89
C LEU A 68 -13.82 2.59 -12.32
N GLY A 69 -13.66 1.59 -13.17
CA GLY A 69 -13.16 1.77 -14.53
C GLY A 69 -11.66 1.54 -14.69
N GLU A 70 -10.92 1.42 -13.59
CA GLU A 70 -9.52 1.05 -13.62
C GLU A 70 -9.34 -0.46 -13.39
N ASN A 71 -8.30 -1.03 -13.99
CA ASN A 71 -7.80 -2.33 -13.57
C ASN A 71 -6.71 -2.14 -12.52
N VAL A 72 -6.18 -3.23 -11.98
CA VAL A 72 -5.15 -3.19 -10.91
C VAL A 72 -3.88 -2.48 -11.40
N GLU A 73 -3.44 -2.76 -12.62
CA GLU A 73 -2.22 -2.16 -13.20
C GLU A 73 -2.35 -0.65 -13.40
N MET A 74 -3.51 -0.20 -13.87
CA MET A 74 -3.80 1.24 -14.04
C MET A 74 -3.82 1.97 -12.71
N ALA A 75 -4.47 1.38 -11.71
CA ALA A 75 -4.57 1.95 -10.38
C ALA A 75 -3.18 2.04 -9.73
N LEU A 76 -2.37 0.99 -9.85
CA LEU A 76 -1.01 0.97 -9.31
C LEU A 76 -0.17 2.09 -9.93
N LYS A 77 -0.19 2.21 -11.26
CA LYS A 77 0.56 3.24 -11.98
C LYS A 77 0.16 4.64 -11.52
N ARG A 78 -1.13 4.90 -11.39
CA ARG A 78 -1.65 6.19 -10.94
C ARG A 78 -1.21 6.50 -9.51
N GLU A 79 -1.39 5.57 -8.59
CA GLU A 79 -1.05 5.76 -7.19
C GLU A 79 0.45 5.96 -7.00
N VAL A 80 1.28 5.21 -7.70
CA VAL A 80 2.74 5.34 -7.61
C VAL A 80 3.20 6.70 -8.10
N GLU A 81 2.65 7.18 -9.23
CA GLU A 81 2.97 8.50 -9.76
C GLU A 81 2.52 9.61 -8.81
N GLU A 82 1.31 9.49 -8.24
CA GLU A 82 0.77 10.47 -7.30
C GLU A 82 1.54 10.53 -5.98
N GLU A 83 1.91 9.38 -5.43
CA GLU A 83 2.50 9.32 -4.09
C GLU A 83 4.01 9.51 -4.07
N ILE A 84 4.75 8.95 -5.03
CA ILE A 84 6.21 9.00 -5.04
C ILE A 84 6.82 9.45 -6.36
N GLY A 85 6.00 9.82 -7.34
CA GLY A 85 6.45 10.51 -8.56
C GLY A 85 7.32 9.70 -9.51
N ILE A 86 7.21 8.38 -9.50
CA ILE A 86 7.98 7.54 -10.42
C ILE A 86 7.08 6.91 -11.49
N THR A 87 7.62 6.75 -12.70
CA THR A 87 6.91 6.15 -13.82
C THR A 87 7.73 5.06 -14.51
N ASP A 88 9.04 5.06 -14.32
CA ASP A 88 9.98 4.13 -14.99
C ASP A 88 10.38 3.01 -14.02
N TYR A 89 9.49 2.06 -13.86
CA TYR A 89 9.71 0.89 -13.00
C TYR A 89 8.88 -0.29 -13.53
N GLU A 90 9.27 -1.50 -13.17
CA GLU A 90 8.57 -2.72 -13.56
C GLU A 90 8.03 -3.44 -12.33
N PRO A 91 6.72 -3.32 -12.03
CA PRO A 91 6.15 -4.01 -10.87
C PRO A 91 5.95 -5.49 -11.14
N GLU A 92 6.20 -6.29 -10.12
CA GLU A 92 5.92 -7.72 -10.11
C GLU A 92 4.86 -7.99 -9.04
N ARG A 93 3.76 -8.65 -9.41
CA ARG A 93 2.76 -9.04 -8.42
C ARG A 93 3.28 -10.22 -7.62
N ILE A 94 3.30 -10.07 -6.30
CA ILE A 94 3.85 -11.09 -5.40
C ILE A 94 2.79 -11.75 -4.53
N GLY A 95 1.55 -11.27 -4.53
CA GLY A 95 0.49 -11.91 -3.78
C GLY A 95 -0.79 -11.09 -3.74
N GLN A 96 -1.82 -11.70 -3.19
CA GLN A 96 -3.09 -11.02 -2.88
C GLN A 96 -3.71 -11.68 -1.66
N TYR A 97 -4.42 -10.90 -0.88
CA TYR A 97 -5.11 -11.40 0.32
C TYR A 97 -6.27 -10.48 0.69
N VAL A 98 -7.19 -11.00 1.50
CA VAL A 98 -8.28 -10.21 2.04
C VAL A 98 -7.87 -9.65 3.39
N PHE A 99 -7.95 -8.33 3.52
CA PHE A 99 -7.78 -7.62 4.78
C PHE A 99 -9.15 -7.21 5.30
N GLU A 100 -9.39 -7.45 6.58
CA GLU A 100 -10.65 -7.07 7.21
C GLU A 100 -10.37 -6.34 8.53
N SER A 101 -11.01 -5.19 8.71
CA SER A 101 -11.01 -4.44 9.96
C SER A 101 -12.44 -4.29 10.46
N ALA A 102 -12.63 -3.57 11.57
CA ALA A 102 -13.99 -3.28 12.07
C ALA A 102 -14.80 -2.45 11.08
N ARG A 103 -14.15 -1.71 10.18
CA ARG A 103 -14.81 -0.73 9.30
C ARG A 103 -14.84 -1.12 7.85
N GLU A 104 -13.90 -1.95 7.39
CA GLU A 104 -13.72 -2.21 5.95
C GLU A 104 -13.19 -3.60 5.66
N LYS A 105 -13.35 -4.02 4.41
CA LYS A 105 -12.83 -5.28 3.90
C LYS A 105 -12.22 -5.01 2.53
N GLU A 106 -10.93 -5.31 2.38
CA GLU A 106 -10.17 -5.00 1.18
C GLU A 106 -9.55 -6.26 0.57
N LEU A 107 -9.59 -6.34 -0.77
CA LEU A 107 -8.78 -7.32 -1.50
C LEU A 107 -7.49 -6.61 -1.90
N VAL A 108 -6.39 -6.97 -1.24
CA VAL A 108 -5.11 -6.29 -1.39
C VAL A 108 -4.27 -7.01 -2.43
N PHE A 109 -3.90 -6.29 -3.49
CA PHE A 109 -2.99 -6.78 -4.54
C PHE A 109 -1.60 -6.21 -4.25
N VAL A 110 -0.65 -7.08 -3.95
CA VAL A 110 0.67 -6.68 -3.50
C VAL A 110 1.71 -6.85 -4.61
N HIS A 111 2.51 -5.81 -4.81
CA HIS A 111 3.55 -5.75 -5.83
C HIS A 111 4.88 -5.37 -5.22
N LYS A 112 5.97 -5.71 -5.91
CA LYS A 112 7.30 -5.21 -5.61
C LYS A 112 7.97 -4.72 -6.88
N ALA A 113 8.94 -3.83 -6.74
CA ALA A 113 9.77 -3.34 -7.82
C ALA A 113 11.12 -2.93 -7.28
N VAL A 114 12.13 -2.86 -8.16
CA VAL A 114 13.46 -2.35 -7.84
C VAL A 114 13.65 -1.04 -8.59
N TYR A 115 14.09 0.01 -7.88
CA TYR A 115 14.23 1.34 -8.45
C TYR A 115 15.35 2.09 -7.75
N ASP A 116 16.28 2.62 -8.53
CA ASP A 116 17.43 3.37 -8.01
C ASP A 116 17.39 4.86 -8.38
N GLY A 117 16.35 5.31 -9.04
CA GLY A 117 16.18 6.70 -9.45
C GLY A 117 15.68 7.60 -8.33
N GLU A 118 15.35 8.84 -8.70
CA GLU A 118 14.84 9.83 -7.76
C GLU A 118 13.40 9.55 -7.37
N ILE A 119 13.12 9.62 -6.07
CA ILE A 119 11.78 9.49 -5.51
C ILE A 119 11.31 10.88 -5.09
N LYS A 120 10.09 11.25 -5.50
CA LYS A 120 9.49 12.54 -5.19
C LYS A 120 8.22 12.35 -4.38
N PRO A 121 8.33 12.25 -3.03
CA PRO A 121 7.15 12.07 -2.19
C PRO A 121 6.17 13.22 -2.36
N SER A 122 4.88 12.88 -2.37
CA SER A 122 3.81 13.87 -2.42
C SER A 122 3.83 14.76 -1.17
N GLU A 123 3.29 15.97 -1.28
CA GLU A 123 3.17 16.91 -0.16
C GLU A 123 2.27 16.39 0.96
N GLU A 124 1.42 15.41 0.68
CA GLU A 124 0.54 14.78 1.66
C GLU A 124 1.29 13.82 2.58
N LEU A 125 2.54 13.49 2.25
CA LEU A 125 3.39 12.60 3.03
C LEU A 125 4.48 13.41 3.74
N ASP A 126 4.97 12.91 4.87
CA ASP A 126 6.08 13.51 5.60
C ASP A 126 7.41 12.88 5.13
N GLY A 127 7.55 12.73 3.82
CA GLY A 127 8.73 12.18 3.19
C GLY A 127 8.80 10.66 3.29
N GLY A 128 10.01 10.16 3.06
CA GLY A 128 10.29 8.73 3.11
C GLY A 128 11.78 8.48 3.04
N LYS A 129 12.18 7.25 3.25
CA LYS A 129 13.59 6.83 3.11
C LYS A 129 13.69 5.33 2.88
N PHE A 130 14.86 4.91 2.42
CA PHE A 130 15.18 3.48 2.35
C PHE A 130 15.65 2.97 3.70
N TRP A 131 15.18 1.78 4.05
CA TRP A 131 15.52 1.08 5.29
C TRP A 131 16.20 -0.24 4.94
N THR A 132 17.23 -0.59 5.70
CA THR A 132 17.81 -1.94 5.57
C THR A 132 16.89 -2.96 6.22
N ALA A 133 17.03 -4.23 5.85
CA ALA A 133 16.27 -5.32 6.47
C ALA A 133 16.49 -5.34 8.00
N ASP A 134 17.72 -5.15 8.45
CA ASP A 134 18.03 -5.13 9.88
C ASP A 134 17.33 -3.99 10.61
N GLU A 135 17.29 -2.80 10.00
CA GLU A 135 16.59 -1.66 10.59
C GLU A 135 15.09 -1.95 10.74
N ILE A 136 14.48 -2.58 9.72
CA ILE A 136 13.06 -2.93 9.77
C ILE A 136 12.80 -4.00 10.82
N HIS A 137 13.62 -5.05 10.88
CA HIS A 137 13.49 -6.09 11.91
C HIS A 137 13.61 -5.51 13.33
N GLU A 138 14.52 -4.57 13.51
CA GLU A 138 14.71 -3.91 14.81
C GLU A 138 13.51 -3.04 15.18
N ALA A 139 12.84 -2.42 14.21
CA ALA A 139 11.68 -1.57 14.45
C ALA A 139 10.38 -2.35 14.65
N MET A 140 10.34 -3.64 14.28
CA MET A 140 9.14 -4.48 14.40
C MET A 140 8.66 -4.57 15.85
N GLY A 141 7.35 -4.39 16.06
CA GLY A 141 6.73 -4.50 17.37
C GLY A 141 7.02 -3.35 18.32
N LYS A 142 7.65 -2.27 17.86
CA LYS A 142 8.04 -1.13 18.70
C LYS A 142 7.19 0.13 18.46
N ASP A 143 6.06 -0.02 17.79
CA ASP A 143 5.15 1.09 17.49
C ASP A 143 5.77 2.18 16.59
N ILE A 144 6.73 1.79 15.76
CA ILE A 144 7.41 2.66 14.79
C ILE A 144 6.83 2.48 13.40
N LEU A 145 6.51 1.23 13.04
CA LEU A 145 5.92 0.86 11.76
C LEU A 145 4.41 0.70 11.92
N THR A 146 3.65 0.91 10.84
CA THR A 146 2.20 0.67 10.92
C THR A 146 1.92 -0.83 11.10
N PRO A 147 0.84 -1.17 11.83
CA PRO A 147 0.46 -2.58 11.99
C PRO A 147 0.20 -3.29 10.67
N ASN A 148 -0.35 -2.58 9.69
CA ASN A 148 -0.63 -3.13 8.37
C ASN A 148 0.64 -3.52 7.65
N PHE A 149 1.66 -2.65 7.68
CA PHE A 149 2.96 -2.95 7.08
C PHE A 149 3.62 -4.14 7.77
N GLU A 150 3.64 -4.16 9.10
CA GLU A 150 4.22 -5.27 9.86
C GLU A 150 3.55 -6.61 9.52
N SER A 151 2.22 -6.61 9.45
CA SER A 151 1.44 -7.79 9.11
C SER A 151 1.73 -8.28 7.69
N GLU A 152 1.79 -7.37 6.73
CA GLU A 152 2.06 -7.71 5.32
C GLU A 152 3.48 -8.25 5.14
N CYS A 153 4.46 -7.67 5.81
CA CYS A 153 5.84 -8.17 5.79
C CYS A 153 5.93 -9.61 6.27
N LYS A 154 5.23 -9.94 7.35
CA LYS A 154 5.21 -11.30 7.89
C LYS A 154 4.47 -12.26 6.97
N ARG A 155 3.33 -11.82 6.45
CA ARG A 155 2.49 -12.63 5.56
C ARG A 155 3.22 -13.03 4.30
N LEU A 156 3.97 -12.11 3.70
CA LEU A 156 4.65 -12.31 2.42
C LEU A 156 6.14 -12.63 2.55
N ASN A 157 6.64 -12.65 3.78
CA ASN A 157 8.05 -12.93 4.05
C ASN A 157 8.96 -11.98 3.25
N LEU A 158 8.66 -10.67 3.29
CA LEU A 158 9.31 -9.65 2.47
C LEU A 158 10.76 -9.39 2.86
N ILE A 159 11.09 -9.55 4.13
CA ILE A 159 12.42 -9.25 4.66
C ILE A 159 12.80 -10.25 5.76
#